data_ddb700a2df87fd85280e96dec4e83a0c
#
_entry.id   ddb700a2df87fd85280e96dec4e83a0c
#
_cell.length_a   1.000
_cell.length_b   1.000
_cell.length_c   1.000
_cell.angle_alpha   90.00
_cell.angle_beta   90.00
_cell.angle_gamma   90.00
#
_symmetry.space_group_name_H-M   'P 1'
#
loop_
_entity.id
_entity.type
_entity.pdbx_description
1 polymer ?
#
loop_
_entity_poly.entity_id
_entity_poly.type
_entity_poly.pdbx_seq_one_letter_code
_entity_poly.pdbx_strand_id
1 'polypeptide(L)'
;NADTNIWVMVHDAARPCLTHSDLDKLLEIDDDNGAILAIPATDTIKRALPSQQIAHTEDRSQLWLAQTPQFFRAELLRNALIHAQQQQLAVTDEASAMELAGFQPHLVAGRSDNIKVTRPEDLALAEFYLMRKTK
;
A
#
# COMPACT_ATOMS: atom_id res chain seq x y z
N ASN A 1 23.13 7.78 13.53
CA ASN A 1 23.54 6.42 13.63
C ASN A 1 23.99 5.87 12.28
N ALA A 2 24.93 4.93 12.32
CA ALA A 2 25.50 4.34 11.11
C ALA A 2 24.48 3.57 10.26
N ASP A 3 23.28 3.35 10.76
CA ASP A 3 22.30 2.45 10.14
C ASP A 3 21.31 3.18 9.24
N THR A 4 21.75 4.26 8.57
CA THR A 4 20.89 4.98 7.62
C THR A 4 20.54 4.14 6.39
N ASN A 5 21.22 3.00 6.19
CA ASN A 5 20.95 2.10 5.07
C ASN A 5 19.98 0.98 5.39
N ILE A 6 19.38 1.00 6.59
CA ILE A 6 18.36 0.01 6.94
C ILE A 6 17.05 0.38 6.26
N TRP A 7 16.50 -0.60 5.58
CA TRP A 7 15.17 -0.48 4.95
C TRP A 7 14.18 -1.34 5.72
N VAL A 8 12.94 -0.90 5.78
CA VAL A 8 11.85 -1.63 6.42
C VAL A 8 10.76 -1.91 5.41
N MET A 9 10.24 -3.12 5.46
CA MET A 9 9.12 -3.54 4.63
C MET A 9 7.95 -3.84 5.56
N VAL A 10 6.91 -3.02 5.47
CA VAL A 10 5.73 -3.15 6.34
C VAL A 10 4.65 -3.88 5.58
N HIS A 11 4.24 -5.02 6.09
CA HIS A 11 3.24 -5.86 5.43
C HIS A 11 2.03 -6.08 6.33
N ASP A 12 0.86 -5.99 5.73
CA ASP A 12 -0.41 -6.26 6.40
C ASP A 12 -0.60 -7.78 6.51
N ALA A 13 -0.73 -8.28 7.74
CA ALA A 13 -0.95 -9.70 7.98
C ALA A 13 -2.23 -10.23 7.32
N ALA A 14 -3.18 -9.34 7.03
CA ALA A 14 -4.42 -9.70 6.35
C ALA A 14 -4.25 -9.90 4.83
N ARG A 15 -3.02 -9.79 4.30
CA ARG A 15 -2.73 -10.04 2.87
C ARG A 15 -1.81 -11.25 2.73
N PRO A 16 -2.36 -12.48 2.86
CA PRO A 16 -1.51 -13.68 2.86
C PRO A 16 -1.03 -14.12 1.48
N CYS A 17 -1.54 -13.52 0.41
CA CYS A 17 -1.28 -14.00 -0.95
C CYS A 17 -0.13 -13.29 -1.65
N LEU A 18 0.72 -12.58 -0.91
CA LEU A 18 1.89 -11.90 -1.45
C LEU A 18 2.83 -12.90 -2.16
N THR A 19 3.36 -12.50 -3.30
CA THR A 19 4.30 -13.33 -4.07
C THR A 19 5.73 -12.84 -3.93
N HIS A 20 6.69 -13.75 -4.12
CA HIS A 20 8.11 -13.37 -4.13
C HIS A 20 8.44 -12.40 -5.26
N SER A 21 7.79 -12.55 -6.43
CA SER A 21 8.06 -11.65 -7.55
C SER A 21 7.68 -10.21 -7.23
N ASP A 22 6.62 -10.00 -6.48
CA ASP A 22 6.22 -8.65 -6.06
C ASP A 22 7.19 -8.09 -5.01
N LEU A 23 7.68 -8.93 -4.10
CA LEU A 23 8.73 -8.53 -3.16
C LEU A 23 9.98 -8.10 -3.90
N ASP A 24 10.40 -8.86 -4.91
CA ASP A 24 11.61 -8.55 -5.67
C ASP A 24 11.51 -7.19 -6.35
N LYS A 25 10.34 -6.85 -6.86
CA LYS A 25 10.11 -5.53 -7.48
C LYS A 25 10.33 -4.40 -6.48
N LEU A 26 9.82 -4.55 -5.27
CA LEU A 26 10.00 -3.53 -4.23
C LEU A 26 11.45 -3.40 -3.84
N LEU A 27 12.19 -4.50 -3.74
CA LEU A 27 13.58 -4.51 -3.30
C LEU A 27 14.50 -3.79 -4.30
N GLU A 28 14.04 -3.54 -5.52
CA GLU A 28 14.82 -2.78 -6.51
C GLU A 28 14.78 -1.27 -6.26
N ILE A 29 13.86 -0.80 -5.44
CA ILE A 29 13.75 0.63 -5.14
C ILE A 29 14.89 1.04 -4.21
N ASP A 30 15.60 2.11 -4.60
CA ASP A 30 16.78 2.59 -3.86
C ASP A 30 16.80 4.11 -3.82
N ASP A 31 15.67 4.75 -3.52
CA ASP A 31 15.66 6.18 -3.28
C ASP A 31 14.85 6.50 -2.02
N ASP A 32 15.02 7.74 -1.53
CA ASP A 32 14.48 8.15 -0.24
C ASP A 32 12.95 8.20 -0.22
N ASN A 33 12.31 8.24 -1.37
CA ASN A 33 10.85 8.27 -1.44
C ASN A 33 10.23 6.96 -1.05
N GLY A 34 10.95 5.84 -1.23
CA GLY A 34 10.39 4.53 -0.98
C GLY A 34 9.35 4.13 -2.01
N ALA A 35 8.64 3.05 -1.74
CA ALA A 35 7.66 2.53 -2.68
C ALA A 35 6.60 1.68 -1.98
N ILE A 36 5.49 1.52 -2.65
CA ILE A 36 4.42 0.61 -2.21
C ILE A 36 3.97 -0.24 -3.39
N LEU A 37 3.48 -1.43 -3.08
CA LEU A 37 2.71 -2.18 -4.05
C LEU A 37 1.34 -1.53 -4.20
N ALA A 38 0.83 -1.49 -5.41
CA ALA A 38 -0.48 -0.93 -5.71
C ALA A 38 -0.98 -1.49 -7.03
N ILE A 39 -2.28 -1.38 -7.26
CA ILE A 39 -2.88 -1.76 -8.54
C ILE A 39 -3.73 -0.61 -9.06
N PRO A 40 -3.78 -0.41 -10.38
CA PRO A 40 -4.68 0.61 -10.93
C PRO A 40 -6.14 0.28 -10.62
N ALA A 41 -6.94 1.31 -10.36
CA ALA A 41 -8.37 1.12 -10.17
C ALA A 41 -8.99 0.70 -11.50
N THR A 42 -9.75 -0.41 -11.50
CA THR A 42 -10.37 -0.96 -12.71
C THR A 42 -11.87 -0.72 -12.75
N ASP A 43 -12.51 -0.56 -11.59
CA ASP A 43 -13.93 -0.28 -11.51
C ASP A 43 -14.21 1.22 -11.61
N THR A 44 -15.38 1.58 -12.06
CA THR A 44 -15.84 2.96 -11.99
C THR A 44 -15.92 3.39 -10.52
N ILE A 45 -15.35 4.55 -10.21
CA ILE A 45 -15.32 5.08 -8.84
C ILE A 45 -16.27 6.25 -8.75
N LYS A 46 -17.18 6.17 -7.79
CA LYS A 46 -18.19 7.21 -7.54
C LYS A 46 -17.83 7.96 -6.25
N ARG A 47 -17.88 9.27 -6.31
CA ARG A 47 -17.80 10.11 -5.11
C ARG A 47 -19.21 10.23 -4.52
N ALA A 48 -19.36 9.97 -3.22
CA ALA A 48 -20.64 10.01 -2.55
C ALA A 48 -20.86 11.33 -1.83
N LEU A 49 -22.13 11.76 -1.78
CA LEU A 49 -22.58 12.79 -0.86
C LEU A 49 -22.88 12.15 0.51
N PRO A 50 -22.96 12.95 1.59
CA PRO A 50 -23.36 12.38 2.90
C PRO A 50 -24.71 11.66 2.87
N SER A 51 -25.60 12.01 1.93
CA SER A 51 -26.89 11.36 1.74
C SER A 51 -26.80 9.99 1.07
N GLN A 52 -25.59 9.53 0.72
CA GLN A 52 -25.34 8.29 -0.04
C GLN A 52 -25.85 8.36 -1.48
N GLN A 53 -26.02 9.56 -2.00
CA GLN A 53 -26.25 9.78 -3.42
C GLN A 53 -24.93 10.06 -4.10
N ILE A 54 -24.87 9.83 -5.41
CA ILE A 54 -23.65 10.06 -6.17
C ILE A 54 -23.47 11.56 -6.40
N ALA A 55 -22.30 12.08 -5.99
CA ALA A 55 -21.91 13.46 -6.32
C ALA A 55 -21.41 13.52 -7.77
N HIS A 56 -20.46 12.65 -8.11
CA HIS A 56 -19.90 12.57 -9.46
C HIS A 56 -19.09 11.29 -9.63
N THR A 57 -18.69 11.01 -10.85
CA THR A 57 -17.80 9.91 -11.18
C THR A 57 -16.37 10.45 -11.20
N GLU A 58 -15.45 9.76 -10.51
CA GLU A 58 -14.04 10.12 -10.53
C GLU A 58 -13.37 9.65 -11.81
N ASP A 59 -12.39 10.43 -12.27
CA ASP A 59 -11.49 9.98 -13.33
C ASP A 59 -10.48 9.01 -12.72
N ARG A 60 -10.59 7.73 -13.08
CA ARG A 60 -9.75 6.70 -12.47
C ARG A 60 -8.41 6.49 -13.18
N SER A 61 -8.11 7.26 -14.23
CA SER A 61 -6.90 7.06 -15.02
C SER A 61 -5.62 7.18 -14.21
N GLN A 62 -5.67 7.95 -13.11
CA GLN A 62 -4.52 8.14 -12.22
C GLN A 62 -4.82 7.66 -10.80
N LEU A 63 -5.83 6.82 -10.61
CA LEU A 63 -6.18 6.28 -9.30
C LEU A 63 -5.65 4.86 -9.17
N TRP A 64 -4.92 4.64 -8.06
CA TRP A 64 -4.35 3.35 -7.72
C TRP A 64 -4.84 2.93 -6.34
N LEU A 65 -5.03 1.64 -6.17
CA LEU A 65 -5.43 1.05 -4.89
C LEU A 65 -4.17 0.60 -4.17
N ALA A 66 -3.88 1.22 -3.04
CA ALA A 66 -2.68 0.90 -2.26
C ALA A 66 -2.80 -0.51 -1.66
N GLN A 67 -1.70 -1.24 -1.74
CA GLN A 67 -1.55 -2.55 -1.10
C GLN A 67 -0.39 -2.48 -0.11
N THR A 68 -0.02 -3.59 0.44
CA THR A 68 1.22 -3.81 1.15
C THR A 68 1.93 -5.03 0.56
N PRO A 69 3.26 -5.17 0.71
CA PRO A 69 4.15 -4.37 1.55
C PRO A 69 4.38 -2.95 1.06
N GLN A 70 4.77 -2.09 2.01
CA GLN A 70 5.26 -0.74 1.74
C GLN A 70 6.70 -0.69 2.22
N PHE A 71 7.59 -0.08 1.44
CA PHE A 71 9.02 -0.26 1.56
C PHE A 71 9.73 1.09 1.62
N PHE A 72 10.39 1.38 2.75
CA PHE A 72 11.00 2.68 3.00
C PHE A 72 12.29 2.54 3.78
N ARG A 73 13.16 3.55 3.70
CA ARG A 73 14.27 3.65 4.65
C ARG A 73 13.70 3.80 6.05
N ALA A 74 14.17 2.97 6.96
CA ALA A 74 13.59 2.89 8.32
C ALA A 74 13.65 4.23 9.05
N GLU A 75 14.78 4.94 8.95
CA GLU A 75 14.94 6.22 9.63
C GLU A 75 13.97 7.27 9.10
N LEU A 76 13.81 7.34 7.78
CA LEU A 76 12.89 8.32 7.18
C LEU A 76 11.45 8.03 7.52
N LEU A 77 11.06 6.76 7.50
CA LEU A 77 9.70 6.37 7.89
C LEU A 77 9.46 6.69 9.37
N ARG A 78 10.41 6.35 10.23
CA ARG A 78 10.29 6.64 11.66
C ARG A 78 10.06 8.12 11.89
N ASN A 79 10.87 8.98 11.26
CA ASN A 79 10.75 10.41 11.42
C ASN A 79 9.43 10.93 10.88
N ALA A 80 8.94 10.37 9.76
CA ALA A 80 7.67 10.75 9.18
C ALA A 80 6.50 10.40 10.10
N LEU A 81 6.54 9.22 10.71
CA LEU A 81 5.49 8.79 11.64
C LEU A 81 5.47 9.64 12.91
N ILE A 82 6.65 9.96 13.45
CA ILE A 82 6.77 10.83 14.61
C ILE A 82 6.23 12.22 14.29
N HIS A 83 6.59 12.77 13.14
CA HIS A 83 6.12 14.09 12.70
C HIS A 83 4.59 14.11 12.59
N ALA A 84 4.01 13.09 11.95
CA ALA A 84 2.55 13.00 11.81
C ALA A 84 1.87 12.93 13.18
N GLN A 85 2.42 12.17 14.11
CA GLN A 85 1.88 12.06 15.47
C GLN A 85 1.95 13.39 16.21
N GLN A 86 3.10 14.08 16.13
CA GLN A 86 3.28 15.37 16.80
C GLN A 86 2.34 16.44 16.25
N GLN A 87 2.07 16.42 14.96
CA GLN A 87 1.19 17.37 14.29
C GLN A 87 -0.26 16.92 14.30
N GLN A 88 -0.57 15.76 14.90
CA GLN A 88 -1.92 15.20 14.98
C GLN A 88 -2.55 15.04 13.59
N LEU A 89 -1.74 14.64 12.62
CA LEU A 89 -2.18 14.42 11.23
C LEU A 89 -2.69 12.99 11.08
N ALA A 90 -3.75 12.84 10.27
CA ALA A 90 -4.33 11.53 10.00
C ALA A 90 -3.41 10.73 9.08
N VAL A 91 -3.11 9.48 9.46
CA VAL A 91 -2.28 8.56 8.70
C VAL A 91 -3.08 7.29 8.45
N THR A 92 -3.27 6.94 7.19
CA THR A 92 -4.02 5.73 6.80
C THR A 92 -3.11 4.54 6.51
N ASP A 93 -1.87 4.81 6.08
CA ASP A 93 -0.85 3.81 5.84
C ASP A 93 0.52 4.47 5.98
N GLU A 94 1.60 3.70 5.86
CA GLU A 94 2.96 4.23 5.97
C GLU A 94 3.25 5.25 4.88
N ALA A 95 2.79 4.98 3.66
CA ALA A 95 2.99 5.92 2.55
C ALA A 95 2.39 7.29 2.84
N SER A 96 1.21 7.34 3.46
CA SER A 96 0.57 8.63 3.77
C SER A 96 1.40 9.45 4.75
N ALA A 97 2.07 8.79 5.71
CA ALA A 97 3.00 9.48 6.61
C ALA A 97 4.18 10.07 5.85
N MET A 98 4.74 9.31 4.90
CA MET A 98 5.84 9.79 4.06
C MET A 98 5.41 10.97 3.19
N GLU A 99 4.19 10.92 2.64
CA GLU A 99 3.63 12.02 1.85
C GLU A 99 3.52 13.29 2.70
N LEU A 100 3.04 13.18 3.93
CA LEU A 100 2.93 14.32 4.84
C LEU A 100 4.29 14.91 5.19
N ALA A 101 5.34 14.11 5.14
CA ALA A 101 6.71 14.55 5.38
C ALA A 101 7.38 15.13 4.12
N GLY A 102 6.67 15.15 2.97
CA GLY A 102 7.17 15.77 1.74
C GLY A 102 7.76 14.80 0.74
N PHE A 103 7.71 13.49 0.99
CA PHE A 103 8.18 12.49 0.04
C PHE A 103 7.07 12.11 -0.95
N GLN A 104 7.47 11.49 -2.06
CA GLN A 104 6.55 11.00 -3.08
C GLN A 104 6.83 9.52 -3.34
N PRO A 105 6.27 8.60 -2.52
CA PRO A 105 6.51 7.18 -2.71
C PRO A 105 6.15 6.70 -4.11
N HIS A 106 6.94 5.76 -4.62
CA HIS A 106 6.71 5.17 -5.93
C HIS A 106 5.59 4.13 -5.86
N LEU A 107 4.82 4.05 -6.94
CA LEU A 107 3.83 3.00 -7.12
C LEU A 107 4.49 1.85 -7.91
N VAL A 108 4.54 0.67 -7.31
CA VAL A 108 5.06 -0.53 -7.96
C VAL A 108 3.86 -1.44 -8.23
N ALA A 109 3.67 -1.79 -9.50
CA ALA A 109 2.51 -2.58 -9.90
C ALA A 109 2.55 -3.97 -9.25
N GLY A 110 1.56 -4.25 -8.42
CA GLY A 110 1.39 -5.54 -7.77
C GLY A 110 0.35 -6.39 -8.50
N ARG A 111 -0.08 -7.44 -7.83
CA ARG A 111 -1.06 -8.39 -8.36
C ARG A 111 -2.41 -8.16 -7.73
N SER A 112 -3.46 -8.37 -8.52
CA SER A 112 -4.83 -8.26 -8.03
C SER A 112 -5.19 -9.36 -7.03
N ASP A 113 -4.44 -10.47 -7.02
CA ASP A 113 -4.68 -11.56 -6.06
C ASP A 113 -4.01 -11.34 -4.69
N ASN A 114 -3.28 -10.23 -4.51
CA ASN A 114 -2.76 -9.83 -3.21
C ASN A 114 -3.87 -9.15 -2.40
N ILE A 115 -4.93 -9.89 -2.12
CA ILE A 115 -6.14 -9.36 -1.51
C ILE A 115 -5.97 -9.20 0.00
N LYS A 116 -6.73 -8.26 0.55
CA LYS A 116 -6.84 -8.06 1.99
C LYS A 116 -8.05 -8.83 2.50
N VAL A 117 -7.81 -9.80 3.38
CA VAL A 117 -8.87 -10.62 3.96
C VAL A 117 -9.56 -9.79 5.05
N THR A 118 -10.79 -9.36 4.79
CA THR A 118 -11.59 -8.56 5.73
C THR A 118 -12.93 -9.20 6.06
N ARG A 119 -13.41 -10.12 5.21
CA ARG A 119 -14.70 -10.79 5.35
C ARG A 119 -14.52 -12.29 5.19
N PRO A 120 -15.45 -13.11 5.71
CA PRO A 120 -15.34 -14.58 5.59
C PRO A 120 -15.20 -15.05 4.14
N GLU A 121 -15.89 -14.43 3.19
CA GLU A 121 -15.77 -14.83 1.79
C GLU A 121 -14.39 -14.55 1.20
N ASP A 122 -13.68 -13.55 1.75
CA ASP A 122 -12.30 -13.25 1.32
C ASP A 122 -11.35 -14.36 1.71
N LEU A 123 -11.60 -15.03 2.84
CA LEU A 123 -10.75 -16.11 3.29
C LEU A 123 -10.77 -17.29 2.31
N ALA A 124 -11.96 -17.65 1.82
CA ALA A 124 -12.07 -18.71 0.82
C ALA A 124 -11.34 -18.36 -0.47
N LEU A 125 -11.42 -17.08 -0.89
CA LEU A 125 -10.72 -16.61 -2.09
C LEU A 125 -9.21 -16.65 -1.87
N ALA A 126 -8.73 -16.24 -0.69
CA ALA A 126 -7.30 -16.29 -0.37
C ALA A 126 -6.80 -17.73 -0.39
N GLU A 127 -7.56 -18.67 0.16
CA GLU A 127 -7.20 -20.09 0.14
C GLU A 127 -7.04 -20.59 -1.30
N PHE A 128 -7.96 -20.20 -2.17
CA PHE A 128 -7.88 -20.57 -3.59
C PHE A 128 -6.60 -20.04 -4.22
N TYR A 129 -6.25 -18.79 -3.99
CA TYR A 129 -5.04 -18.20 -4.55
C TYR A 129 -3.77 -18.87 -4.00
N LEU A 130 -3.75 -19.18 -2.71
CA LEU A 130 -2.60 -19.86 -2.09
C LEU A 130 -2.38 -21.25 -2.68
N MET A 131 -3.44 -21.99 -2.94
CA MET A 131 -3.35 -23.31 -3.55
C MET A 131 -2.76 -23.24 -4.97
N ARG A 132 -3.07 -22.20 -5.71
CA ARG A 132 -2.52 -22.00 -7.06
C ARG A 132 -1.02 -21.72 -7.02
N LYS A 133 -0.52 -21.09 -5.96
CA LYS A 133 0.91 -20.75 -5.82
C LYS A 133 1.79 -21.94 -5.55
N THR A 134 1.22 -23.02 -5.04
CA THR A 134 2.00 -24.21 -4.68
C THR A 134 2.28 -25.14 -5.86
N LYS A 135 1.79 -24.80 -7.02
CA LYS A 135 1.98 -25.62 -8.23
C LYS A 135 3.27 -25.28 -8.97
#